data_d536945f682c8ced409b5d8d85f0541e
#
_entry.id   d536945f682c8ced409b5d8d85f0541e
#
_cell.length_a   1.000
_cell.length_b   1.000
_cell.length_c   1.000
_cell.angle_alpha   90.00
_cell.angle_beta   90.00
_cell.angle_gamma   90.00
#
_symmetry.space_group_name_H-M   'P 1'
#
loop_
_entity.id
_entity.type
_entity.pdbx_description
1 polymer ?
#
loop_
_entity_poly.entity_id
_entity_poly.type
_entity_poly.pdbx_seq_one_letter_code
_entity_poly.pdbx_strand_id
1 'polypeptide(L)'
;MMPENPIAAVMGSGWTASWPSASLAAIWLAWLLSWLIGAFFSGRTEKHVRAWDARGFHIPIVIGAILLMPWTASALAERPLWRVGTSGIYVLAVLTAAGCLFTWWARLHLGRFWSNAITRKEGHRVVDTGPYGLVRHPIYTGLIGALIATGIAGGTATALLGVASIAFGFWQKARMEEGFLTNELGADAYGLYCRRVPMLVPFLPQG
;
A
#
# COMPACT_ATOMS: atom_id res chain seq x y z
N MET A 1 23.88 -29.03 -29.37
CA MET A 1 23.72 -28.65 -27.98
C MET A 1 23.89 -27.14 -27.94
N MET A 2 22.79 -26.39 -27.96
CA MET A 2 22.85 -24.90 -27.88
C MET A 2 23.09 -24.49 -26.43
N PRO A 3 23.97 -23.51 -26.15
CA PRO A 3 24.18 -23.05 -24.79
C PRO A 3 22.90 -22.43 -24.25
N GLU A 4 22.47 -22.89 -23.05
CA GLU A 4 21.37 -22.29 -22.31
C GLU A 4 21.65 -20.80 -22.05
N ASN A 5 20.68 -19.98 -22.35
CA ASN A 5 20.77 -18.53 -22.23
C ASN A 5 21.10 -18.13 -20.76
N PRO A 6 22.29 -17.55 -20.51
CA PRO A 6 22.73 -17.22 -19.14
C PRO A 6 21.79 -16.23 -18.40
N ILE A 7 20.97 -15.49 -19.15
CA ILE A 7 19.98 -14.57 -18.54
C ILE A 7 18.81 -15.35 -17.91
N ALA A 8 18.46 -16.54 -18.45
CA ALA A 8 17.41 -17.39 -17.88
C ALA A 8 17.82 -18.04 -16.55
N ALA A 9 19.12 -18.22 -16.32
CA ALA A 9 19.66 -18.78 -15.07
C ALA A 9 19.67 -17.75 -13.92
N VAL A 10 19.77 -16.47 -14.23
CA VAL A 10 19.76 -15.37 -13.25
C VAL A 10 18.33 -14.96 -12.87
N MET A 11 17.36 -15.13 -13.76
CA MET A 11 15.94 -14.95 -13.48
C MET A 11 15.38 -16.29 -12.97
N GLY A 12 15.64 -16.58 -11.68
CA GLY A 12 15.21 -17.82 -11.04
C GLY A 12 13.76 -18.19 -11.38
N SER A 13 13.51 -19.48 -11.56
CA SER A 13 12.33 -20.14 -12.10
C SER A 13 10.97 -19.86 -11.45
N GLY A 14 10.86 -18.83 -10.61
CA GLY A 14 9.63 -18.40 -9.97
C GLY A 14 8.84 -17.32 -10.72
N TRP A 15 9.54 -16.50 -11.53
CA TRP A 15 8.94 -15.40 -12.29
C TRP A 15 9.34 -15.49 -13.76
N THR A 16 9.22 -16.66 -14.36
CA THR A 16 9.20 -16.71 -15.83
C THR A 16 8.08 -15.78 -16.28
N ALA A 17 8.39 -14.89 -17.23
CA ALA A 17 7.44 -13.89 -17.75
C ALA A 17 6.24 -14.60 -18.43
N SER A 18 5.38 -15.19 -17.60
CA SER A 18 4.09 -15.70 -17.99
C SER A 18 3.10 -14.52 -17.92
N TRP A 19 2.12 -14.51 -18.83
CA TRP A 19 1.06 -13.49 -18.85
C TRP A 19 0.47 -13.16 -17.47
N PRO A 20 0.26 -14.13 -16.54
CA PRO A 20 -0.27 -13.83 -15.22
C PRO A 20 0.63 -12.98 -14.31
N SER A 21 1.95 -13.19 -14.35
CA SER A 21 2.89 -12.35 -13.56
C SER A 21 3.07 -10.96 -14.19
N ALA A 22 3.00 -10.88 -15.52
CA ALA A 22 3.02 -9.62 -16.25
C ALA A 22 1.77 -8.76 -15.92
N SER A 23 0.60 -9.38 -15.68
CA SER A 23 -0.61 -8.64 -15.31
C SER A 23 -0.48 -7.92 -13.95
N LEU A 24 0.10 -8.57 -12.95
CA LEU A 24 0.38 -7.95 -11.66
C LEU A 24 1.35 -6.76 -11.80
N ALA A 25 2.43 -6.95 -12.53
CA ALA A 25 3.40 -5.88 -12.79
C ALA A 25 2.75 -4.69 -13.53
N ALA A 26 1.90 -4.97 -14.53
CA ALA A 26 1.17 -3.94 -15.28
C ALA A 26 0.20 -3.16 -14.39
N ILE A 27 -0.53 -3.82 -13.47
CA ILE A 27 -1.44 -3.18 -12.52
C ILE A 27 -0.66 -2.22 -11.62
N TRP A 28 0.47 -2.67 -11.04
CA TRP A 28 1.27 -1.82 -10.17
C TRP A 28 1.90 -0.65 -10.92
N LEU A 29 2.40 -0.88 -12.14
CA LEU A 29 2.96 0.17 -12.98
C LEU A 29 1.89 1.21 -13.35
N ALA A 30 0.72 0.78 -13.80
CA ALA A 30 -0.39 1.67 -14.13
C ALA A 30 -0.84 2.46 -12.91
N TRP A 31 -0.96 1.80 -11.73
CA TRP A 31 -1.29 2.48 -10.48
C TRP A 31 -0.24 3.53 -10.11
N LEU A 32 1.06 3.18 -10.15
CA LEU A 32 2.16 4.08 -9.81
C LEU A 32 2.19 5.30 -10.72
N LEU A 33 2.11 5.10 -12.05
CA LEU A 33 2.11 6.17 -13.03
C LEU A 33 0.91 7.11 -12.82
N SER A 34 -0.29 6.55 -12.64
CA SER A 34 -1.48 7.33 -12.37
C SER A 34 -1.38 8.10 -11.04
N TRP A 35 -0.76 7.50 -10.02
CA TRP A 35 -0.54 8.14 -8.72
C TRP A 35 0.43 9.31 -8.78
N LEU A 36 1.51 9.17 -9.56
CA LEU A 36 2.47 10.24 -9.83
C LEU A 36 1.81 11.41 -10.56
N ILE A 37 1.04 11.14 -11.61
CA ILE A 37 0.26 12.17 -12.33
C ILE A 37 -0.69 12.87 -11.35
N GLY A 38 -1.42 12.10 -10.55
CA GLY A 38 -2.33 12.66 -9.55
C GLY A 38 -1.64 13.53 -8.50
N ALA A 39 -0.35 13.33 -8.20
CA ALA A 39 0.37 14.13 -7.21
C ALA A 39 0.46 15.63 -7.59
N PHE A 40 0.45 15.95 -8.88
CA PHE A 40 0.45 17.33 -9.37
C PHE A 40 -0.85 18.10 -9.03
N PHE A 41 -1.94 17.40 -8.72
CA PHE A 41 -3.25 17.98 -8.40
C PHE A 41 -3.52 18.08 -6.89
N SER A 42 -2.49 18.04 -6.04
CA SER A 42 -2.67 18.18 -4.59
C SER A 42 -2.77 19.66 -4.17
N GLY A 43 -3.64 19.95 -3.19
CA GLY A 43 -3.82 21.32 -2.68
C GLY A 43 -2.60 21.89 -1.94
N ARG A 44 -2.60 23.19 -1.68
CA ARG A 44 -1.56 23.89 -0.90
C ARG A 44 -1.45 23.31 0.51
N THR A 45 -0.23 23.24 1.01
CA THR A 45 0.07 22.73 2.34
C THR A 45 0.41 23.88 3.28
N GLU A 46 -0.25 23.95 4.44
CA GLU A 46 0.02 24.97 5.47
C GLU A 46 1.05 24.50 6.50
N LYS A 47 0.94 23.23 6.95
CA LYS A 47 1.80 22.67 7.99
C LYS A 47 2.27 21.26 7.60
N HIS A 48 3.46 20.88 8.06
CA HIS A 48 4.06 19.56 7.86
C HIS A 48 4.53 18.96 9.18
N VAL A 49 4.46 17.64 9.30
CA VAL A 49 5.23 16.91 10.32
C VAL A 49 6.70 16.99 9.95
N ARG A 50 7.57 17.14 10.94
CA ARG A 50 9.02 17.21 10.70
C ARG A 50 9.51 15.93 10.02
N ALA A 51 10.42 16.10 9.04
CA ALA A 51 10.96 14.97 8.27
C ALA A 51 11.66 13.92 9.14
N TRP A 52 12.20 14.31 10.30
CA TRP A 52 12.81 13.39 11.26
C TRP A 52 11.79 12.40 11.84
N ASP A 53 10.62 12.88 12.22
CA ASP A 53 9.56 12.06 12.83
C ASP A 53 8.98 11.06 11.81
N ALA A 54 9.05 11.39 10.52
CA ALA A 54 8.58 10.54 9.42
C ALA A 54 9.48 9.30 9.17
N ARG A 55 10.73 9.26 9.67
CA ARG A 55 11.65 8.13 9.42
C ARG A 55 11.14 6.81 10.00
N GLY A 56 10.42 6.87 11.11
CA GLY A 56 9.88 5.68 11.78
C GLY A 56 9.04 4.79 10.86
N PHE A 57 8.22 5.37 10.00
CA PHE A 57 7.37 4.61 9.08
C PHE A 57 8.00 4.39 7.69
N HIS A 58 8.93 5.23 7.25
CA HIS A 58 9.59 5.05 5.96
C HIS A 58 10.50 3.83 5.92
N ILE A 59 11.25 3.58 7.00
CA ILE A 59 12.18 2.46 7.07
C ILE A 59 11.48 1.11 6.81
N PRO A 60 10.42 0.72 7.56
CA PRO A 60 9.75 -0.56 7.30
C PRO A 60 9.09 -0.61 5.92
N ILE A 61 8.60 0.52 5.36
CA ILE A 61 8.06 0.55 4.00
C ILE A 61 9.15 0.26 2.97
N VAL A 62 10.34 0.88 3.09
CA VAL A 62 11.46 0.66 2.16
C VAL A 62 12.00 -0.78 2.27
N ILE A 63 12.20 -1.28 3.50
CA ILE A 63 12.62 -2.66 3.72
C ILE A 63 11.61 -3.62 3.09
N GLY A 64 10.33 -3.41 3.36
CA GLY A 64 9.29 -4.27 2.83
C GLY A 64 9.19 -4.21 1.30
N ALA A 65 9.39 -3.05 0.70
CA ALA A 65 9.42 -2.91 -0.75
C ALA A 65 10.60 -3.68 -1.37
N ILE A 66 11.79 -3.66 -0.74
CA ILE A 66 12.95 -4.44 -1.19
C ILE A 66 12.67 -5.94 -1.06
N LEU A 67 12.10 -6.38 0.07
CA LEU A 67 11.79 -7.79 0.32
C LEU A 67 10.71 -8.32 -0.66
N LEU A 68 9.80 -7.46 -1.10
CA LEU A 68 8.75 -7.84 -2.04
C LEU A 68 9.26 -8.00 -3.47
N MET A 69 10.46 -7.51 -3.77
CA MET A 69 11.02 -7.61 -5.12
C MET A 69 11.41 -9.06 -5.45
N PRO A 70 11.08 -9.55 -6.66
CA PRO A 70 11.36 -10.93 -7.06
C PRO A 70 12.83 -11.32 -6.98
N TRP A 71 13.73 -10.39 -7.25
CA TRP A 71 15.18 -10.63 -7.18
C TRP A 71 15.66 -10.92 -5.75
N THR A 72 14.95 -10.45 -4.69
CA THR A 72 15.35 -10.68 -3.32
C THR A 72 15.25 -12.17 -2.96
N ALA A 73 14.13 -12.80 -3.30
CA ALA A 73 13.94 -14.23 -3.11
C ALA A 73 14.99 -15.05 -3.92
N SER A 74 15.28 -14.62 -5.16
CA SER A 74 16.29 -15.25 -5.99
C SER A 74 17.71 -15.10 -5.41
N ALA A 75 18.07 -13.90 -4.93
CA ALA A 75 19.39 -13.65 -4.32
C ALA A 75 19.61 -14.47 -3.02
N LEU A 76 18.52 -14.75 -2.30
CA LEU A 76 18.55 -15.57 -1.08
C LEU A 76 18.39 -17.08 -1.38
N ALA A 77 18.33 -17.49 -2.65
CA ALA A 77 18.07 -18.86 -3.09
C ALA A 77 16.83 -19.48 -2.42
N GLU A 78 15.82 -18.65 -2.17
CA GLU A 78 14.63 -19.03 -1.44
C GLU A 78 13.73 -19.95 -2.26
N ARG A 79 13.24 -21.02 -1.64
CA ARG A 79 12.25 -21.92 -2.24
C ARG A 79 10.84 -21.36 -1.98
N PRO A 80 9.95 -21.37 -3.00
CA PRO A 80 8.56 -21.01 -2.77
C PRO A 80 7.92 -21.90 -1.69
N LEU A 81 7.19 -21.27 -0.77
CA LEU A 81 6.37 -21.96 0.25
C LEU A 81 5.16 -22.64 -0.40
N TRP A 82 4.65 -22.04 -1.48
CA TRP A 82 3.59 -22.58 -2.34
C TRP A 82 3.72 -22.02 -3.75
N ARG A 83 3.03 -22.63 -4.67
CA ARG A 83 2.90 -22.15 -6.06
C ARG A 83 1.43 -21.90 -6.36
N VAL A 84 1.12 -20.73 -6.91
CA VAL A 84 -0.22 -20.38 -7.33
C VAL A 84 -0.36 -20.73 -8.81
N GLY A 85 -1.37 -21.53 -9.16
CA GLY A 85 -1.67 -21.83 -10.56
C GLY A 85 -2.19 -20.60 -11.31
N THR A 86 -2.23 -20.69 -12.64
CA THR A 86 -2.59 -19.59 -13.55
C THR A 86 -3.92 -18.92 -13.18
N SER A 87 -4.96 -19.69 -12.92
CA SER A 87 -6.27 -19.14 -12.52
C SER A 87 -6.20 -18.38 -11.17
N GLY A 88 -5.43 -18.90 -10.22
CA GLY A 88 -5.21 -18.24 -8.94
C GLY A 88 -4.47 -16.90 -9.10
N ILE A 89 -3.47 -16.82 -9.99
CA ILE A 89 -2.78 -15.56 -10.28
C ILE A 89 -3.74 -14.52 -10.87
N TYR A 90 -4.66 -14.91 -11.77
CA TYR A 90 -5.67 -13.97 -12.28
C TYR A 90 -6.63 -13.48 -11.19
N VAL A 91 -7.05 -14.35 -10.27
CA VAL A 91 -7.84 -13.93 -9.10
C VAL A 91 -7.07 -12.92 -8.25
N LEU A 92 -5.80 -13.20 -7.96
CA LEU A 92 -4.95 -12.29 -7.18
C LEU A 92 -4.68 -10.97 -7.92
N ALA A 93 -4.58 -10.99 -9.26
CA ALA A 93 -4.49 -9.78 -10.06
C ALA A 93 -5.76 -8.92 -9.96
N VAL A 94 -6.94 -9.55 -10.00
CA VAL A 94 -8.22 -8.84 -9.81
C VAL A 94 -8.29 -8.24 -8.40
N LEU A 95 -7.89 -8.96 -7.36
CA LEU A 95 -7.84 -8.44 -5.99
C LEU A 95 -6.84 -7.29 -5.84
N THR A 96 -5.67 -7.39 -6.48
CA THR A 96 -4.69 -6.30 -6.54
C THR A 96 -5.27 -5.06 -7.21
N ALA A 97 -5.92 -5.23 -8.37
CA ALA A 97 -6.58 -4.13 -9.08
C ALA A 97 -7.70 -3.51 -8.24
N ALA A 98 -8.52 -4.31 -7.57
CA ALA A 98 -9.58 -3.82 -6.68
C ALA A 98 -9.01 -2.98 -5.53
N GLY A 99 -7.92 -3.43 -4.89
CA GLY A 99 -7.20 -2.65 -3.88
C GLY A 99 -6.68 -1.32 -4.43
N CYS A 100 -6.05 -1.32 -5.62
CA CYS A 100 -5.59 -0.11 -6.31
C CYS A 100 -6.75 0.85 -6.64
N LEU A 101 -7.87 0.34 -7.14
CA LEU A 101 -9.06 1.15 -7.43
C LEU A 101 -9.67 1.73 -6.14
N PHE A 102 -9.67 0.97 -5.05
CA PHE A 102 -10.12 1.46 -3.75
C PHE A 102 -9.26 2.64 -3.25
N THR A 103 -7.93 2.60 -3.48
CA THR A 103 -7.06 3.75 -3.16
C THR A 103 -7.42 4.98 -3.98
N TRP A 104 -7.75 4.80 -5.27
CA TRP A 104 -8.19 5.90 -6.14
C TRP A 104 -9.53 6.48 -5.71
N TRP A 105 -10.50 5.62 -5.37
CA TRP A 105 -11.77 6.10 -4.83
C TRP A 105 -11.54 6.95 -3.57
N ALA A 106 -10.71 6.47 -2.64
CA ALA A 106 -10.37 7.21 -1.44
C ALA A 106 -9.68 8.55 -1.73
N ARG A 107 -8.71 8.55 -2.66
CA ARG A 107 -7.99 9.75 -3.04
C ARG A 107 -8.90 10.80 -3.69
N LEU A 108 -9.74 10.39 -4.64
CA LEU A 108 -10.68 11.28 -5.33
C LEU A 108 -11.71 11.83 -4.34
N HIS A 109 -12.17 11.02 -3.39
CA HIS A 109 -13.12 11.44 -2.36
C HIS A 109 -12.51 12.47 -1.40
N LEU A 110 -11.22 12.32 -1.05
CA LEU A 110 -10.49 13.30 -0.23
C LEU A 110 -10.18 14.59 -1.02
N GLY A 111 -10.03 14.49 -2.33
CA GLY A 111 -9.83 15.61 -3.24
C GLY A 111 -8.64 16.49 -2.84
N ARG A 112 -8.87 17.80 -2.69
CA ARG A 112 -7.83 18.80 -2.36
C ARG A 112 -7.15 18.57 -1.00
N PHE A 113 -7.78 17.85 -0.08
CA PHE A 113 -7.22 17.54 1.24
C PHE A 113 -6.17 16.45 1.21
N TRP A 114 -6.07 15.70 0.09
CA TRP A 114 -5.05 14.68 -0.06
C TRP A 114 -3.63 15.24 -0.05
N SER A 115 -2.74 14.57 0.66
CA SER A 115 -1.30 14.82 0.66
C SER A 115 -0.52 13.51 0.82
N ASN A 116 0.65 13.43 0.20
CA ASN A 116 1.57 12.31 0.42
C ASN A 116 2.28 12.40 1.79
N ALA A 117 2.50 13.61 2.27
CA ALA A 117 3.05 13.88 3.60
C ALA A 117 1.94 14.08 4.63
N ILE A 118 2.26 13.88 5.91
CA ILE A 118 1.37 14.20 7.02
C ILE A 118 1.32 15.73 7.14
N THR A 119 0.19 16.32 6.71
CA THR A 119 0.05 17.77 6.59
C THR A 119 -1.36 18.22 6.90
N ARG A 120 -1.49 19.49 7.32
CA ARG A 120 -2.76 20.20 7.31
C ARG A 120 -2.88 21.00 6.01
N LYS A 121 -4.02 20.87 5.33
CA LYS A 121 -4.39 21.66 4.16
C LYS A 121 -5.26 22.86 4.59
N GLU A 122 -5.26 23.90 3.78
CA GLU A 122 -6.12 25.06 3.98
C GLU A 122 -7.60 24.64 4.02
N GLY A 123 -8.33 25.05 5.07
CA GLY A 123 -9.73 24.68 5.31
C GLY A 123 -9.94 23.19 5.58
N HIS A 124 -8.95 22.46 6.11
CA HIS A 124 -9.04 21.04 6.42
C HIS A 124 -10.17 20.78 7.44
N ARG A 125 -11.01 19.79 7.11
CA ARG A 125 -12.10 19.29 7.95
C ARG A 125 -12.08 17.77 7.99
N VAL A 126 -12.76 17.17 8.96
CA VAL A 126 -12.95 15.72 9.02
C VAL A 126 -13.80 15.30 7.81
N VAL A 127 -13.28 14.36 7.02
CA VAL A 127 -14.01 13.68 5.94
C VAL A 127 -14.35 12.29 6.46
N ASP A 128 -15.64 12.03 6.68
CA ASP A 128 -16.16 10.79 7.28
C ASP A 128 -17.20 10.07 6.40
N THR A 129 -17.21 10.40 5.12
CA THR A 129 -18.12 9.84 4.11
C THR A 129 -17.40 8.98 3.08
N GLY A 130 -18.17 8.24 2.27
CA GLY A 130 -17.61 7.35 1.24
C GLY A 130 -16.66 6.31 1.86
N PRO A 131 -15.46 6.11 1.29
CA PRO A 131 -14.49 5.14 1.82
C PRO A 131 -14.00 5.50 3.23
N TYR A 132 -14.04 6.79 3.61
CA TYR A 132 -13.69 7.27 4.96
C TYR A 132 -14.78 6.98 6.01
N GLY A 133 -15.97 6.61 5.60
CA GLY A 133 -17.00 6.04 6.47
C GLY A 133 -16.80 4.55 6.77
N LEU A 134 -15.99 3.85 5.97
CA LEU A 134 -15.68 2.43 6.16
C LEU A 134 -14.44 2.22 7.04
N VAL A 135 -13.38 2.98 6.77
CA VAL A 135 -12.13 3.00 7.53
C VAL A 135 -11.53 4.40 7.49
N ARG A 136 -10.76 4.77 8.53
CA ARG A 136 -10.14 6.10 8.61
C ARG A 136 -9.01 6.31 7.62
N HIS A 137 -8.32 5.21 7.21
CA HIS A 137 -7.20 5.26 6.27
C HIS A 137 -7.44 4.35 5.05
N PRO A 138 -8.46 4.65 4.22
CA PRO A 138 -8.86 3.75 3.12
C PRO A 138 -7.78 3.60 2.05
N ILE A 139 -6.92 4.60 1.85
CA ILE A 139 -5.76 4.50 0.94
C ILE A 139 -4.81 3.39 1.43
N TYR A 140 -4.47 3.37 2.73
CA TYR A 140 -3.58 2.35 3.30
C TYR A 140 -4.24 0.97 3.30
N THR A 141 -5.53 0.90 3.60
CA THR A 141 -6.32 -0.34 3.53
C THR A 141 -6.28 -0.94 2.13
N GLY A 142 -6.52 -0.13 1.10
CA GLY A 142 -6.47 -0.59 -0.29
C GLY A 142 -5.08 -1.07 -0.71
N LEU A 143 -4.02 -0.33 -0.33
CA LEU A 143 -2.64 -0.72 -0.60
C LEU A 143 -2.27 -2.02 0.13
N ILE A 144 -2.60 -2.16 1.40
CA ILE A 144 -2.32 -3.38 2.17
C ILE A 144 -3.04 -4.57 1.54
N GLY A 145 -4.31 -4.41 1.15
CA GLY A 145 -5.07 -5.46 0.46
C GLY A 145 -4.43 -5.88 -0.87
N ALA A 146 -4.01 -4.91 -1.70
CA ALA A 146 -3.31 -5.16 -2.96
C ALA A 146 -1.96 -5.86 -2.74
N LEU A 147 -1.21 -5.44 -1.72
CA LEU A 147 0.09 -6.03 -1.36
C LEU A 147 -0.06 -7.45 -0.82
N ILE A 148 -1.10 -7.74 -0.03
CA ILE A 148 -1.40 -9.12 0.45
C ILE A 148 -1.64 -10.04 -0.76
N ALA A 149 -2.48 -9.62 -1.72
CA ALA A 149 -2.71 -10.40 -2.94
C ALA A 149 -1.41 -10.63 -3.73
N THR A 150 -0.56 -9.60 -3.85
CA THR A 150 0.75 -9.69 -4.49
C THR A 150 1.71 -10.63 -3.75
N GLY A 151 1.77 -10.54 -2.42
CA GLY A 151 2.61 -11.42 -1.59
C GLY A 151 2.19 -12.89 -1.68
N ILE A 152 0.87 -13.17 -1.69
CA ILE A 152 0.33 -14.51 -1.91
C ILE A 152 0.73 -15.03 -3.30
N ALA A 153 0.66 -14.19 -4.34
CA ALA A 153 1.09 -14.54 -5.68
C ALA A 153 2.59 -14.87 -5.75
N GLY A 154 3.43 -14.16 -4.99
CA GLY A 154 4.87 -14.41 -4.87
C GLY A 154 5.20 -15.74 -4.20
N GLY A 155 4.40 -16.16 -3.22
CA GLY A 155 4.51 -17.46 -2.55
C GLY A 155 5.80 -17.71 -1.78
N THR A 156 6.54 -16.66 -1.38
CA THR A 156 7.83 -16.74 -0.69
C THR A 156 7.75 -16.12 0.72
N ALA A 157 8.62 -16.54 1.63
CA ALA A 157 8.67 -15.95 2.96
C ALA A 157 9.12 -14.49 2.91
N THR A 158 10.06 -14.15 2.02
CA THR A 158 10.49 -12.76 1.80
C THR A 158 9.32 -11.88 1.35
N ALA A 159 8.46 -12.35 0.44
CA ALA A 159 7.29 -11.60 -0.01
C ALA A 159 6.30 -11.36 1.15
N LEU A 160 6.04 -12.38 1.98
CA LEU A 160 5.17 -12.22 3.16
C LEU A 160 5.75 -11.27 4.21
N LEU A 161 7.05 -11.38 4.49
CA LEU A 161 7.75 -10.45 5.38
C LEU A 161 7.75 -9.02 4.82
N GLY A 162 7.88 -8.89 3.49
CA GLY A 162 7.78 -7.62 2.80
C GLY A 162 6.41 -6.96 2.99
N VAL A 163 5.33 -7.73 2.77
CA VAL A 163 3.95 -7.27 3.03
C VAL A 163 3.76 -6.86 4.49
N ALA A 164 4.19 -7.69 5.43
CA ALA A 164 4.07 -7.40 6.86
C ALA A 164 4.82 -6.14 7.26
N SER A 165 6.04 -5.95 6.73
CA SER A 165 6.86 -4.75 6.98
C SER A 165 6.20 -3.49 6.44
N ILE A 166 5.66 -3.52 5.21
CA ILE A 166 4.95 -2.36 4.64
C ILE A 166 3.66 -2.08 5.42
N ALA A 167 2.88 -3.11 5.76
CA ALA A 167 1.67 -2.95 6.56
C ALA A 167 1.95 -2.32 7.92
N PHE A 168 3.04 -2.73 8.58
CA PHE A 168 3.51 -2.11 9.82
C PHE A 168 3.89 -0.65 9.62
N GLY A 169 4.60 -0.31 8.54
CA GLY A 169 4.93 1.07 8.21
C GLY A 169 3.69 1.94 7.97
N PHE A 170 2.69 1.42 7.26
CA PHE A 170 1.41 2.13 7.08
C PHE A 170 0.63 2.27 8.39
N TRP A 171 0.66 1.28 9.25
CA TRP A 171 0.05 1.39 10.58
C TRP A 171 0.72 2.49 11.42
N GLN A 172 2.07 2.55 11.44
CA GLN A 172 2.80 3.62 12.13
C GLN A 172 2.45 4.99 11.53
N LYS A 173 2.40 5.10 10.20
CA LYS A 173 2.04 6.34 9.51
C LYS A 173 0.61 6.78 9.87
N ALA A 174 -0.35 5.85 9.86
CA ALA A 174 -1.73 6.12 10.25
C ALA A 174 -1.81 6.65 11.70
N ARG A 175 -1.09 6.03 12.64
CA ARG A 175 -1.03 6.50 14.04
C ARG A 175 -0.49 7.92 14.17
N MET A 176 0.56 8.24 13.41
CA MET A 176 1.13 9.60 13.40
C MET A 176 0.15 10.61 12.78
N GLU A 177 -0.53 10.25 11.70
CA GLU A 177 -1.57 11.10 11.09
C GLU A 177 -2.71 11.36 12.05
N GLU A 178 -3.20 10.36 12.77
CA GLU A 178 -4.27 10.52 13.76
C GLU A 178 -3.86 11.44 14.91
N GLY A 179 -2.63 11.28 15.42
CA GLY A 179 -2.10 12.19 16.45
C GLY A 179 -2.00 13.64 15.95
N PHE A 180 -1.50 13.83 14.72
CA PHE A 180 -1.40 15.15 14.11
C PHE A 180 -2.79 15.78 13.87
N LEU A 181 -3.73 15.02 13.29
CA LEU A 181 -5.07 15.50 12.99
C LEU A 181 -5.88 15.78 14.26
N THR A 182 -5.71 15.00 15.31
CA THR A 182 -6.33 15.26 16.64
C THR A 182 -5.88 16.61 17.19
N ASN A 183 -4.59 16.92 17.07
CA ASN A 183 -4.04 18.19 17.54
C ASN A 183 -4.49 19.38 16.69
N GLU A 184 -4.65 19.21 15.39
CA GLU A 184 -4.96 20.28 14.45
C GLU A 184 -6.47 20.54 14.27
N LEU A 185 -7.30 19.49 14.36
CA LEU A 185 -8.76 19.57 14.13
C LEU A 185 -9.58 19.58 15.44
N GLY A 186 -8.91 19.33 16.57
CA GLY A 186 -9.53 19.25 17.89
C GLY A 186 -9.94 17.81 18.27
N ALA A 187 -9.67 17.48 19.53
CA ALA A 187 -9.93 16.14 20.09
C ALA A 187 -11.41 15.75 20.05
N ASP A 188 -12.33 16.71 20.17
CA ASP A 188 -13.77 16.43 20.16
C ASP A 188 -14.25 15.96 18.79
N ALA A 189 -13.98 16.72 17.73
CA ALA A 189 -14.47 16.41 16.39
C ALA A 189 -13.78 15.15 15.82
N TYR A 190 -12.44 15.09 15.86
CA TYR A 190 -11.70 13.97 15.33
C TYR A 190 -11.83 12.72 16.22
N GLY A 191 -11.89 12.88 17.53
CA GLY A 191 -12.12 11.79 18.48
C GLY A 191 -13.47 11.11 18.30
N LEU A 192 -14.55 11.86 18.02
CA LEU A 192 -15.86 11.30 17.67
C LEU A 192 -15.81 10.45 16.41
N TYR A 193 -15.08 10.90 15.41
CA TYR A 193 -14.86 10.14 14.17
C TYR A 193 -14.08 8.83 14.44
N CYS A 194 -12.99 8.90 15.23
CA CYS A 194 -12.20 7.73 15.62
C CYS A 194 -13.01 6.67 16.37
N ARG A 195 -13.98 7.08 17.19
CA ARG A 195 -14.86 6.15 17.92
C ARG A 195 -15.86 5.43 17.03
N ARG A 196 -16.24 6.02 15.90
CA ARG A 196 -17.25 5.45 14.98
C ARG A 196 -16.67 4.60 13.86
N VAL A 197 -15.48 4.95 13.39
CA VAL A 197 -14.90 4.37 12.18
C VAL A 197 -13.57 3.68 12.51
N PRO A 198 -13.37 2.41 12.12
CA PRO A 198 -12.13 1.69 12.35
C PRO A 198 -10.94 2.27 11.59
N MET A 199 -9.71 2.03 12.09
CA MET A 199 -8.49 2.60 11.50
C MET A 199 -8.21 2.06 10.09
N LEU A 200 -7.98 0.74 9.97
CA LEU A 200 -7.49 0.10 8.74
C LEU A 200 -8.35 -1.09 8.28
N VAL A 201 -8.98 -1.80 9.19
CA VAL A 201 -9.75 -3.00 8.86
C VAL A 201 -11.23 -2.71 9.04
N PRO A 202 -12.03 -2.81 7.95
CA PRO A 202 -13.47 -2.56 8.05
C PRO A 202 -14.14 -3.47 9.09
N PHE A 203 -15.16 -2.95 9.74
CA PHE A 203 -16.00 -3.67 10.69
C PHE A 203 -15.31 -4.17 11.98
N LEU A 204 -14.04 -3.83 12.21
CA LEU A 204 -13.42 -4.13 13.50
C LEU A 204 -14.03 -3.23 14.59
N PRO A 205 -14.38 -3.81 15.76
CA PRO A 205 -14.81 -3.02 16.91
C PRO A 205 -13.75 -2.00 17.28
N GLN A 206 -14.18 -0.78 17.65
CA GLN A 206 -13.31 0.20 18.24
C GLN A 206 -13.17 -0.16 19.74
N GLY A 207 -11.95 -0.47 20.17
CA GLY A 207 -11.63 -0.64 21.58
C GLY A 207 -11.47 0.69 22.29
#